data_4df44cf2daf646e65ec23a45a7789a1e
#
_entry.id   4df44cf2daf646e65ec23a45a7789a1e
#
_cell.length_a   1.000
_cell.length_b   1.000
_cell.length_c   1.000
_cell.angle_alpha   90.00
_cell.angle_beta   90.00
_cell.angle_gamma   90.00
#
_symmetry.space_group_name_H-M   'P 1'
#
loop_
_entity.id
_entity.type
_entity.pdbx_description
1 polymer ?
#
loop_
_entity_poly.entity_id
_entity_poly.type
_entity_poly.pdbx_seq_one_letter_code
_entity_poly.pdbx_strand_id
1 'polypeptide(L)'
;MQDLTALEAKNRFGELIEMAQRAPVTITRHGRASVVVMSAAQYERQRQSARKRLHAALDRTRARAVASGLTQAELDAMLANDG
;
A
#
# COMPACT_ATOMS: atom_id res chain seq x y z
N MET A 1 -15.19 4.23 4.01
CA MET A 1 -14.46 5.10 3.09
C MET A 1 -15.46 5.95 2.31
N GLN A 2 -15.17 7.19 2.14
CA GLN A 2 -16.07 8.11 1.44
C GLN A 2 -15.77 8.10 -0.06
N ASP A 3 -16.82 8.19 -0.87
CA ASP A 3 -16.68 8.15 -2.33
C ASP A 3 -17.19 9.45 -2.94
N LEU A 4 -16.45 9.93 -3.95
CA LEU A 4 -16.87 11.05 -4.78
C LEU A 4 -16.74 10.63 -6.24
N THR A 5 -17.61 11.17 -7.10
CA THR A 5 -17.41 11.02 -8.53
C THR A 5 -16.27 11.93 -8.99
N ALA A 6 -15.72 11.64 -10.16
CA ALA A 6 -14.66 12.47 -10.73
C ALA A 6 -15.14 13.93 -10.94
N LEU A 7 -16.40 14.11 -11.32
CA LEU A 7 -16.97 15.45 -11.49
C LEU A 7 -17.09 16.20 -10.17
N GLU A 8 -17.58 15.52 -9.13
CA GLU A 8 -17.65 16.10 -7.79
C GLU A 8 -16.27 16.45 -7.26
N ALA A 9 -15.29 15.59 -7.46
CA ALA A 9 -13.90 15.82 -7.05
C ALA A 9 -13.32 17.06 -7.76
N LYS A 10 -13.60 17.23 -9.05
CA LYS A 10 -13.18 18.38 -9.81
C LYS A 10 -13.82 19.67 -9.29
N ASN A 11 -15.13 19.64 -9.06
CA ASN A 11 -15.88 20.83 -8.67
C ASN A 11 -15.70 21.19 -7.19
N ARG A 12 -15.29 20.23 -6.36
CA ARG A 12 -15.17 20.40 -4.91
C ARG A 12 -13.75 19.99 -4.44
N PHE A 13 -12.74 20.42 -5.19
CA PHE A 13 -11.37 19.98 -4.94
C PHE A 13 -10.86 20.38 -3.55
N GLY A 14 -11.16 21.60 -3.11
CA GLY A 14 -10.77 22.05 -1.78
C GLY A 14 -11.37 21.21 -0.67
N GLU A 15 -12.65 20.86 -0.80
CA GLU A 15 -13.31 19.97 0.15
C GLU A 15 -12.72 18.58 0.10
N LEU A 16 -12.38 18.09 -1.09
CA LEU A 16 -11.74 16.79 -1.26
C LEU A 16 -10.44 16.71 -0.48
N ILE A 17 -9.60 17.74 -0.58
CA ILE A 17 -8.33 17.80 0.15
C ILE A 17 -8.58 17.74 1.66
N GLU A 18 -9.55 18.49 2.16
CA GLU A 18 -9.90 18.47 3.59
C GLU A 18 -10.41 17.11 4.05
N MET A 19 -11.28 16.48 3.25
CA MET A 19 -11.79 15.16 3.55
C MET A 19 -10.65 14.12 3.59
N ALA A 20 -9.72 14.21 2.65
CA ALA A 20 -8.59 13.29 2.56
C ALA A 20 -7.62 13.43 3.73
N GLN A 21 -7.59 14.59 4.42
CA GLN A 21 -6.81 14.74 5.65
C GLN A 21 -7.35 13.89 6.79
N ARG A 22 -8.64 13.57 6.76
CA ARG A 22 -9.30 12.78 7.82
C ARG A 22 -9.28 11.29 7.53
N ALA A 23 -9.58 10.91 6.29
CA ALA A 23 -9.64 9.53 5.85
C ALA A 23 -9.49 9.45 4.33
N PRO A 24 -9.02 8.33 3.78
CA PRO A 24 -8.94 8.17 2.33
C PRO A 24 -10.29 8.35 1.66
N VAL A 25 -10.28 8.98 0.49
CA VAL A 25 -11.47 9.22 -0.33
C VAL A 25 -11.29 8.53 -1.67
N THR A 26 -12.26 7.71 -2.06
CA THR A 26 -12.24 7.03 -3.34
C THR A 26 -12.89 7.93 -4.40
N ILE A 27 -12.22 8.14 -5.51
CA ILE A 27 -12.78 8.85 -6.66
C ILE A 27 -13.25 7.80 -7.66
N THR A 28 -14.54 7.85 -7.98
CA THR A 28 -15.14 6.91 -8.94
C THR A 28 -15.30 7.55 -10.29
N ARG A 29 -15.19 6.73 -11.31
CA ARG A 29 -15.42 7.14 -12.69
C ARG A 29 -16.21 6.03 -13.38
N HIS A 30 -17.32 6.41 -14.01
CA HIS A 30 -18.25 5.46 -14.65
C HIS A 30 -18.69 4.35 -13.68
N GLY A 31 -18.98 4.71 -12.43
CA GLY A 31 -19.45 3.78 -11.41
C GLY A 31 -18.37 2.86 -10.84
N ARG A 32 -17.10 3.06 -11.21
CA ARG A 32 -15.99 2.22 -10.74
C ARG A 32 -14.96 3.05 -10.01
N ALA A 33 -14.35 2.46 -8.97
CA ALA A 33 -13.24 3.09 -8.27
C ALA A 33 -12.07 3.28 -9.24
N SER A 34 -11.58 4.51 -9.35
CA SER A 34 -10.52 4.87 -10.28
C SER A 34 -9.24 5.25 -9.55
N VAL A 35 -9.33 6.12 -8.53
CA VAL A 35 -8.19 6.58 -7.75
C VAL A 35 -8.59 6.72 -6.30
N VAL A 36 -7.61 6.73 -5.42
CA VAL A 36 -7.82 7.03 -4.00
C VAL A 36 -6.97 8.25 -3.66
N VAL A 37 -7.60 9.21 -2.97
CA VAL A 37 -6.92 10.41 -2.47
C VAL A 37 -6.79 10.28 -0.97
N MET A 38 -5.60 10.46 -0.46
CA MET A 38 -5.35 10.40 0.97
C MET A 38 -4.28 11.41 1.37
N SER A 39 -4.18 11.70 2.66
CA SER A 39 -3.12 12.58 3.15
C SER A 39 -1.75 11.94 2.95
N ALA A 40 -0.72 12.77 2.81
CA ALA A 40 0.65 12.28 2.72
C ALA A 40 1.05 11.47 3.96
N ALA A 41 0.58 11.88 5.13
CA ALA A 41 0.84 11.16 6.39
C ALA A 41 0.21 9.76 6.37
N GLN A 42 -1.02 9.63 5.88
CA GLN A 42 -1.70 8.34 5.75
C GLN A 42 -0.97 7.43 4.77
N TYR A 43 -0.58 7.97 3.63
CA TYR A 43 0.18 7.24 2.62
C TYR A 43 1.49 6.70 3.21
N GLU A 44 2.22 7.54 3.94
CA GLU A 44 3.48 7.14 4.55
C GLU A 44 3.29 6.05 5.61
N ARG A 45 2.23 6.15 6.42
CA ARG A 45 1.89 5.09 7.39
C ARG A 45 1.60 3.76 6.69
N GLN A 46 0.86 3.78 5.60
CA GLN A 46 0.58 2.57 4.82
C GLN A 46 1.85 1.97 4.23
N ARG A 47 2.74 2.81 3.72
CA ARG A 47 4.04 2.37 3.20
C ARG A 47 4.85 1.67 4.27
N GLN A 48 4.96 2.28 5.45
CA GLN A 48 5.71 1.71 6.57
C GLN A 48 5.10 0.41 7.05
N SER A 49 3.77 0.33 7.15
CA SER A 49 3.08 -0.90 7.54
C SER A 49 3.33 -2.02 6.54
N ALA A 50 3.28 -1.72 5.25
CA ALA A 50 3.56 -2.70 4.20
C ALA A 50 5.02 -3.19 4.29
N ARG A 51 5.97 -2.29 4.52
CA ARG A 51 7.38 -2.64 4.71
C ARG A 51 7.57 -3.55 5.92
N LYS A 52 6.94 -3.20 7.04
CA LYS A 52 7.02 -4.03 8.26
C LYS A 52 6.47 -5.42 8.02
N ARG A 53 5.33 -5.53 7.34
CA ARG A 53 4.75 -6.83 7.01
C ARG A 53 5.66 -7.64 6.08
N LEU A 54 6.27 -6.98 5.10
CA LEU A 54 7.21 -7.63 4.19
C LEU A 54 8.44 -8.13 4.96
N HIS A 55 9.04 -7.32 5.79
CA HIS A 55 10.18 -7.72 6.61
C HIS A 55 9.86 -8.89 7.52
N ALA A 56 8.70 -8.87 8.18
CA ALA A 56 8.26 -9.97 9.03
C ALA A 56 8.08 -11.27 8.22
N ALA A 57 7.50 -11.16 7.02
CA ALA A 57 7.33 -12.31 6.13
C ALA A 57 8.68 -12.86 5.65
N LEU A 58 9.62 -11.98 5.32
CA LEU A 58 10.97 -12.38 4.92
C LEU A 58 11.73 -13.05 6.06
N ASP A 59 11.62 -12.50 7.27
CA ASP A 59 12.25 -13.10 8.46
C ASP A 59 11.72 -14.51 8.72
N ARG A 60 10.41 -14.72 8.60
CA ARG A 60 9.80 -16.05 8.73
C ARG A 60 10.30 -17.00 7.65
N THR A 61 10.41 -16.52 6.42
CA THR A 61 10.90 -17.31 5.28
C THR A 61 12.36 -17.68 5.50
N ARG A 62 13.18 -16.77 5.97
CA ARG A 62 14.59 -17.05 6.30
C ARG A 62 14.72 -18.09 7.39
N ALA A 63 13.93 -17.98 8.44
CA ALA A 63 13.92 -18.96 9.53
C ALA A 63 13.56 -20.36 9.03
N ARG A 64 12.56 -20.47 8.16
CA ARG A 64 12.18 -21.74 7.54
C ARG A 64 13.29 -22.28 6.63
N ALA A 65 13.90 -21.39 5.84
CA ALA A 65 14.97 -21.77 4.94
C ALA A 65 16.19 -22.32 5.69
N VAL A 66 16.57 -21.66 6.78
CA VAL A 66 17.66 -22.13 7.65
C VAL A 66 17.31 -23.50 8.24
N ALA A 67 16.09 -23.65 8.74
CA ALA A 67 15.62 -24.94 9.27
C ALA A 67 15.60 -26.04 8.22
N SER A 68 15.40 -25.68 6.95
CA SER A 68 15.39 -26.62 5.82
C SER A 68 16.80 -26.87 5.24
N GLY A 69 17.85 -26.22 5.78
CA GLY A 69 19.21 -26.39 5.31
C GLY A 69 19.60 -25.50 4.13
N LEU A 70 18.77 -24.52 3.77
CA LEU A 70 19.12 -23.57 2.72
C LEU A 70 20.19 -22.58 3.22
N THR A 71 21.10 -22.22 2.33
CA THR A 71 22.09 -21.19 2.64
C THR A 71 21.46 -19.79 2.46
N GLN A 72 22.08 -18.79 3.09
CA GLN A 72 21.66 -17.39 2.91
C GLN A 72 21.80 -16.95 1.45
N ALA A 73 22.83 -17.40 0.75
CA ALA A 73 23.04 -17.10 -0.65
C ALA A 73 21.92 -17.68 -1.54
N GLU A 74 21.50 -18.91 -1.28
CA GLU A 74 20.41 -19.55 -2.00
C GLU A 74 19.09 -18.80 -1.78
N LEU A 75 18.81 -18.41 -0.53
CA LEU A 75 17.61 -17.66 -0.19
C LEU A 75 17.62 -16.30 -0.87
N ASP A 76 18.73 -15.59 -0.83
CA ASP A 76 18.86 -14.27 -1.46
C ASP A 76 18.68 -14.35 -2.98
N ALA A 77 19.18 -15.41 -3.61
CA ALA A 77 18.98 -15.64 -5.04
C ALA A 77 17.51 -15.87 -5.38
N MET A 78 16.78 -16.62 -4.56
CA MET A 78 15.35 -16.86 -4.73
C MET A 78 14.55 -15.55 -4.59
N LEU A 79 14.87 -14.72 -3.61
CA LEU A 79 14.18 -13.45 -3.36
C LEU A 79 14.48 -12.41 -4.45
N ALA A 80 15.69 -12.41 -5.00
CA ALA A 80 16.09 -11.50 -6.06
C ALA A 80 15.32 -11.72 -7.36
N ASN A 81 14.79 -12.92 -7.59
CA ASN A 81 14.03 -13.27 -8.79
C ASN A 81 12.55 -12.88 -8.71
N ASP A 82 12.08 -12.40 -7.57
CA ASP A 82 10.69 -11.99 -7.36
C ASP A 82 10.43 -10.52 -7.69
N GLY A 83 11.33 -9.90 -8.39
CA GLY A 83 11.27 -8.48 -8.73
C GLY A 83 10.13 -8.06 -9.62
#